data_7c4fac10969939ba2554835b7d4b1740
#
_entry.id   7c4fac10969939ba2554835b7d4b1740
#
_cell.length_a   1.000
_cell.length_b   1.000
_cell.length_c   1.000
_cell.angle_alpha   90.00
_cell.angle_beta   90.00
_cell.angle_gamma   90.00
#
_symmetry.space_group_name_H-M   'P 1'
#
loop_
_entity.id
_entity.type
_entity.pdbx_description
1 polymer ?
#
loop_
_entity_poly.entity_id
_entity_poly.type
_entity_poly.pdbx_seq_one_letter_code
_entity_poly.pdbx_strand_id
1 'polypeptide(L)'
;MFVMGNVLQGVATVLDTVLWLYMWVIIARALISWVNPDPWNPIVQFLERVTEPVLAPIRRWVGWRMGIDLSPIIAILIIGFLQIAVVKTLSDLAHQMN
;
A
#
# COMPACT_ATOMS: atom_id res chain seq x y z
N MET A 1 -3.28 0.42 -30.92
CA MET A 1 -1.87 0.20 -31.23
C MET A 1 -1.23 -0.60 -30.10
N PHE A 2 -0.57 -1.69 -30.46
CA PHE A 2 -0.05 -2.62 -29.44
C PHE A 2 1.06 -1.98 -28.57
N VAL A 3 1.85 -1.05 -29.11
CA VAL A 3 2.91 -0.39 -28.33
C VAL A 3 2.31 0.39 -27.18
N MET A 4 1.28 1.17 -27.44
CA MET A 4 0.62 1.94 -26.40
C MET A 4 -0.06 1.02 -25.39
N GLY A 5 -0.70 -0.05 -25.84
CA GLY A 5 -1.27 -1.03 -24.95
C GLY A 5 -0.23 -1.70 -24.06
N ASN A 6 0.94 -2.02 -24.63
CA ASN A 6 2.03 -2.60 -23.86
C ASN A 6 2.59 -1.64 -22.83
N VAL A 7 2.70 -0.35 -23.16
CA VAL A 7 3.15 0.68 -22.21
C VAL A 7 2.17 0.78 -21.05
N LEU A 8 0.87 0.83 -21.33
CA LEU A 8 -0.14 0.89 -20.29
C LEU A 8 -0.13 -0.36 -19.41
N GLN A 9 0.04 -1.53 -20.03
CA GLN A 9 0.13 -2.77 -19.26
C GLN A 9 1.37 -2.78 -18.37
N GLY A 10 2.49 -2.27 -18.87
CA GLY A 10 3.70 -2.14 -18.08
C GLY A 10 3.52 -1.22 -16.88
N VAL A 11 2.87 -0.07 -17.10
CA VAL A 11 2.57 0.86 -16.01
C VAL A 11 1.66 0.18 -14.97
N ALA A 12 0.63 -0.52 -15.42
CA ALA A 12 -0.29 -1.22 -14.53
C ALA A 12 0.43 -2.26 -13.70
N THR A 13 1.33 -3.03 -14.33
CA THR A 13 2.09 -4.08 -13.65
C THR A 13 3.03 -3.48 -12.59
N VAL A 14 3.73 -2.39 -12.93
CA VAL A 14 4.62 -1.73 -11.98
C VAL A 14 3.84 -1.17 -10.80
N LEU A 15 2.71 -0.51 -11.07
CA LEU A 15 1.87 0.01 -10.00
C LEU A 15 1.38 -1.10 -9.08
N ASP A 16 0.91 -2.21 -9.66
CA ASP A 16 0.43 -3.33 -8.87
C ASP A 16 1.53 -3.90 -7.99
N THR A 17 2.73 -4.06 -8.54
CA THR A 17 3.88 -4.57 -7.80
C THR A 17 4.25 -3.64 -6.64
N VAL A 18 4.29 -2.33 -6.89
CA VAL A 18 4.61 -1.34 -5.86
C VAL A 18 3.57 -1.38 -4.75
N LEU A 19 2.28 -1.41 -5.11
CA LEU A 19 1.20 -1.48 -4.13
C LEU A 19 1.28 -2.76 -3.31
N TRP A 20 1.57 -3.88 -3.97
CA TRP A 20 1.71 -5.17 -3.30
C TRP A 20 2.87 -5.16 -2.31
N LEU A 21 4.03 -4.65 -2.71
CA LEU A 21 5.18 -4.54 -1.83
C LEU A 21 4.88 -3.63 -0.64
N TYR A 22 4.25 -2.50 -0.90
CA TYR A 22 3.93 -1.56 0.16
C TYR A 22 2.94 -2.15 1.16
N MET A 23 1.98 -2.94 0.67
CA MET A 23 1.06 -3.67 1.54
C MET A 23 1.81 -4.54 2.54
N TRP A 24 2.82 -5.29 2.07
CA TRP A 24 3.61 -6.14 2.95
C TRP A 24 4.45 -5.33 3.93
N VAL A 25 4.95 -4.18 3.51
CA VAL A 25 5.68 -3.28 4.41
C VAL A 25 4.77 -2.82 5.55
N ILE A 26 3.53 -2.45 5.22
CA ILE A 26 2.56 -2.03 6.23
C ILE A 26 2.21 -3.19 7.17
N ILE A 27 2.02 -4.39 6.62
CA ILE A 27 1.74 -5.57 7.44
C ILE A 27 2.91 -5.85 8.39
N ALA A 28 4.14 -5.80 7.89
CA ALA A 28 5.32 -6.02 8.73
C ALA A 28 5.40 -5.01 9.86
N ARG A 29 5.13 -3.74 9.57
CA ARG A 29 5.13 -2.71 10.60
C ARG A 29 4.05 -2.97 11.65
N ALA A 30 2.86 -3.36 11.21
CA ALA A 30 1.76 -3.63 12.14
C ALA A 30 2.10 -4.81 13.05
N LEU A 31 2.65 -5.89 12.50
CA LEU A 31 3.01 -7.06 13.28
C LEU A 31 4.10 -6.74 14.31
N ILE A 32 5.11 -5.98 13.91
CA ILE A 32 6.19 -5.58 14.82
C ILE A 32 5.64 -4.71 15.94
N SER A 33 4.72 -3.81 15.61
CA SER A 33 4.09 -2.93 16.59
C SER A 33 3.30 -3.72 17.63
N TRP A 34 2.68 -4.82 17.23
CA TRP A 34 1.88 -5.64 18.15
C TRP A 34 2.73 -6.57 19.00
N VAL A 35 3.86 -7.04 18.48
CA VAL A 35 4.68 -8.02 19.18
C VAL A 35 5.60 -7.35 20.21
N ASN A 36 6.46 -6.47 19.78
CA ASN A 36 7.37 -5.75 20.68
C ASN A 36 8.21 -4.77 19.87
N PRO A 37 7.75 -3.52 19.73
CA PRO A 37 8.51 -2.54 18.95
C PRO A 37 9.73 -2.08 19.74
N ASP A 38 10.91 -2.38 19.25
CA ASP A 38 12.13 -1.78 19.76
C ASP A 38 12.39 -0.48 18.96
N PRO A 39 12.16 0.70 19.56
CA PRO A 39 12.28 1.96 18.81
C PRO A 39 13.70 2.25 18.36
N TRP A 40 14.70 1.54 18.90
CA TRP A 40 16.09 1.74 18.53
C TRP A 40 16.54 0.82 17.40
N ASN A 41 15.70 -0.14 16.99
CA ASN A 41 16.02 -1.05 15.90
C ASN A 41 15.96 -0.30 14.57
N PRO A 42 17.03 -0.32 13.77
CA PRO A 42 17.04 0.40 12.49
C PRO A 42 15.96 -0.09 11.51
N ILE A 43 15.62 -1.39 11.57
CA ILE A 43 14.58 -1.94 10.70
C ILE A 43 13.21 -1.35 11.08
N VAL A 44 12.94 -1.26 12.38
CA VAL A 44 11.70 -0.66 12.87
C VAL A 44 11.61 0.80 12.46
N GLN A 45 12.70 1.55 12.63
CA GLN A 45 12.74 2.95 12.23
C GLN A 45 12.52 3.14 10.74
N PHE A 46 13.10 2.26 9.93
CA PHE A 46 12.91 2.31 8.49
C PHE A 46 11.44 2.05 8.12
N LEU A 47 10.84 1.01 8.70
CA LEU A 47 9.44 0.70 8.44
C LEU A 47 8.53 1.86 8.83
N GLU A 48 8.78 2.47 9.98
CA GLU A 48 8.01 3.63 10.41
C GLU A 48 8.14 4.80 9.44
N ARG A 49 9.35 5.11 9.01
CA ARG A 49 9.59 6.21 8.09
C ARG A 49 8.90 6.04 6.75
N VAL A 50 8.86 4.80 6.26
CA VAL A 50 8.25 4.51 4.96
C VAL A 50 6.73 4.49 5.04
N THR A 51 6.16 4.11 6.18
CA THR A 51 4.72 3.94 6.31
C THR A 51 4.00 5.15 6.91
N GLU A 52 4.66 5.95 7.74
CA GLU A 52 4.01 7.09 8.39
C GLU A 52 3.39 8.11 7.42
N PRO A 53 4.00 8.45 6.27
CA PRO A 53 3.35 9.39 5.36
C PRO A 53 1.95 8.98 4.93
N VAL A 54 1.67 7.68 4.91
CA VAL A 54 0.35 7.15 4.57
C VAL A 54 -0.49 6.93 5.82
N LEU A 55 0.11 6.35 6.87
CA LEU A 55 -0.64 5.98 8.06
C LEU A 55 -1.03 7.16 8.94
N ALA A 56 -0.19 8.20 9.01
CA ALA A 56 -0.46 9.33 9.90
C ALA A 56 -1.75 10.06 9.53
N PRO A 57 -2.02 10.39 8.25
CA PRO A 57 -3.29 11.01 7.88
C PRO A 57 -4.49 10.12 8.19
N ILE A 58 -4.37 8.82 7.96
CA ILE A 58 -5.45 7.87 8.23
C ILE A 58 -5.72 7.79 9.73
N ARG A 59 -4.66 7.77 10.53
CA ARG A 59 -4.78 7.73 11.99
C ARG A 59 -5.50 8.97 12.52
N ARG A 60 -5.26 10.13 11.93
CA ARG A 60 -5.94 11.36 12.31
C ARG A 60 -7.44 11.31 12.03
N TRP A 61 -7.84 10.59 10.98
CA TRP A 61 -9.24 10.45 10.62
C TRP A 61 -9.96 9.44 11.51
N VAL A 62 -9.33 8.27 11.70
CA VAL A 62 -9.96 7.14 12.38
C VAL A 62 -9.75 7.22 13.88
N GLY A 63 -8.59 7.75 14.29
CA GLY A 63 -8.20 7.79 15.69
C GLY A 63 -7.84 6.42 16.23
N TRP A 64 -7.69 6.38 17.52
CA TRP A 64 -7.44 5.15 18.26
C TRP A 64 -8.76 4.62 18.78
N ARG A 65 -9.15 3.45 18.30
CA ARG A 65 -10.38 2.80 18.75
C ARG A 65 -10.03 1.60 19.58
N MET A 66 -10.59 1.54 20.81
CA MET A 66 -10.35 0.46 21.77
C MET A 66 -8.86 0.26 22.07
N GLY A 67 -8.09 1.34 22.01
CA GLY A 67 -6.66 1.30 22.27
C GLY A 67 -5.82 0.63 21.18
N ILE A 68 -6.41 0.36 20.01
CA ILE A 68 -5.75 -0.28 18.90
C ILE A 68 -5.66 0.70 17.73
N ASP A 69 -4.48 0.76 17.10
CA ASP A 69 -4.29 1.57 15.90
C ASP A 69 -4.88 0.81 14.71
N LEU A 70 -5.96 1.34 14.15
CA LEU A 70 -6.63 0.73 13.01
C LEU A 70 -6.13 1.25 11.67
N SER A 71 -5.21 2.22 11.66
CA SER A 71 -4.74 2.81 10.41
C SER A 71 -4.09 1.81 9.45
N PRO A 72 -3.31 0.80 9.90
CA PRO A 72 -2.76 -0.19 8.98
C PRO A 72 -3.85 -0.98 8.25
N ILE A 73 -4.92 -1.33 8.94
CA ILE A 73 -6.03 -2.08 8.33
C ILE A 73 -6.68 -1.25 7.23
N ILE A 74 -6.94 0.02 7.52
CA ILE A 74 -7.57 0.92 6.55
C ILE A 74 -6.64 1.16 5.36
N ALA A 75 -5.34 1.32 5.61
CA ALA A 75 -4.36 1.48 4.54
C ALA A 75 -4.35 0.27 3.61
N ILE A 76 -4.41 -0.95 4.17
CA ILE A 76 -4.46 -2.17 3.38
C ILE A 76 -5.72 -2.21 2.51
N LEU A 77 -6.85 -1.81 3.08
CA LEU A 77 -8.10 -1.76 2.32
C LEU A 77 -8.02 -0.74 1.18
N ILE A 78 -7.42 0.42 1.43
CA ILE A 78 -7.23 1.43 0.39
C ILE A 78 -6.32 0.89 -0.72
N ILE A 79 -5.23 0.22 -0.35
CA ILE A 79 -4.31 -0.36 -1.34
C ILE A 79 -5.05 -1.40 -2.18
N GLY A 80 -5.83 -2.28 -1.55
CA GLY A 80 -6.63 -3.27 -2.28
C GLY A 80 -7.61 -2.60 -3.24
N PHE A 81 -8.26 -1.53 -2.80
CA PHE A 81 -9.15 -0.77 -3.66
C PHE A 81 -8.40 -0.20 -4.86
N LEU A 82 -7.21 0.37 -4.65
CA LEU A 82 -6.42 0.94 -5.73
C LEU A 82 -5.95 -0.13 -6.71
N GLN A 83 -5.64 -1.32 -6.22
CA GLN A 83 -5.26 -2.43 -7.10
C GLN A 83 -6.39 -2.79 -8.05
N ILE A 84 -7.61 -2.74 -7.59
CA ILE A 84 -8.77 -3.07 -8.41
C ILE A 84 -9.18 -1.87 -9.27
N ALA A 85 -9.36 -0.71 -8.65
CA ALA A 85 -9.96 0.44 -9.33
C ALA A 85 -9.01 1.09 -10.34
N VAL A 86 -7.72 1.19 -10.00
CA VAL A 86 -6.75 1.89 -10.84
C VAL A 86 -5.99 0.90 -11.73
N VAL A 87 -5.36 -0.11 -11.11
CA VAL A 87 -4.49 -1.02 -11.83
C VAL A 87 -5.28 -1.85 -12.83
N LYS A 88 -6.40 -2.40 -12.41
CA LYS A 88 -7.23 -3.21 -13.30
C LYS A 88 -7.81 -2.37 -14.43
N THR A 89 -8.20 -1.13 -14.15
CA THR A 89 -8.70 -0.22 -15.18
C THR A 89 -7.64 0.07 -16.22
N LEU A 90 -6.38 0.33 -15.78
CA LEU A 90 -5.28 0.53 -16.70
C LEU A 90 -5.01 -0.71 -17.54
N SER A 91 -5.06 -1.87 -16.92
CA SER A 91 -4.87 -3.14 -17.62
C SER A 91 -5.97 -3.37 -18.66
N ASP A 92 -7.23 -3.08 -18.32
CA ASP A 92 -8.35 -3.22 -19.25
C ASP A 92 -8.21 -2.27 -20.43
N LEU A 93 -7.80 -1.02 -20.18
CA LEU A 93 -7.51 -0.07 -21.25
C LEU A 93 -6.39 -0.58 -22.15
N ALA A 94 -5.35 -1.15 -21.56
CA ALA A 94 -4.24 -1.70 -22.32
C ALA A 94 -4.72 -2.81 -23.27
N HIS A 95 -5.62 -3.68 -22.80
CA HIS A 95 -6.17 -4.74 -23.63
C HIS A 95 -7.03 -4.21 -24.77
N GLN A 96 -7.75 -3.11 -24.54
CA GLN A 96 -8.54 -2.48 -25.60
C GLN A 96 -7.66 -1.84 -26.68
N MET A 97 -6.45 -1.44 -26.31
CA MET A 97 -5.51 -0.79 -27.23
C MET A 97 -4.63 -1.78 -27.98
N ASN A 98 -4.72 -3.03 -27.67
CA ASN A 98 -4.00 -4.10 -28.37
C ASN A 98 -4.88 -4.83 -29.44
#